data_8a70ed9e443aeecf44dd232d608fd2a5
#
_entry.id   8a70ed9e443aeecf44dd232d608fd2a5
#
_cell.length_a   1.000
_cell.length_b   1.000
_cell.length_c   1.000
_cell.angle_alpha   90.00
_cell.angle_beta   90.00
_cell.angle_gamma   90.00
#
_symmetry.space_group_name_H-M   'P 1'
#
loop_
_entity.id
_entity.type
_entity.pdbx_description
1 polymer ?
#
loop_
_entity_poly.entity_id
_entity_poly.type
_entity_poly.pdbx_seq_one_letter_code
_entity_poly.pdbx_strand_id
1 'polypeptide(L)'
;MANQRLISEDGTHTISSEKYGVTYHSIYGALNESITVFLSAGLQYQVLRGKKDVSIFEMGLGTGLNALLTIMEAERYRLNIRYHAIELHPITVSEAASLNFLKQLDACHLESSFALLHASPPHLEMEISPYFRFLKNHGDLLTTPIKGKYDVVYYDAFAPTAQEELWTPEVMEKMYGILNEGGVLVSYCAKGSFKRALKSAGFKVEALPGPPGKREMTRAIK
;
A
#
# COMPACT_ATOMS: atom_id res chain seq x y z
N MET A 1 -23.57 -6.85 5.40
CA MET A 1 -23.24 -8.21 4.91
C MET A 1 -21.74 -8.43 5.12
N ALA A 2 -21.26 -9.64 5.31
CA ALA A 2 -19.86 -9.89 5.70
C ALA A 2 -18.97 -10.03 4.46
N ASN A 3 -17.80 -9.42 4.48
CA ASN A 3 -16.79 -9.61 3.46
C ASN A 3 -16.47 -11.11 3.27
N GLN A 4 -16.40 -11.58 2.02
CA GLN A 4 -16.11 -12.98 1.74
C GLN A 4 -14.59 -13.17 1.57
N ARG A 5 -14.01 -14.14 2.31
CA ARG A 5 -12.62 -14.54 2.17
C ARG A 5 -12.47 -15.48 0.98
N LEU A 6 -11.46 -15.22 0.15
CA LEU A 6 -11.06 -16.01 -1.01
C LEU A 6 -9.58 -16.41 -0.88
N ILE A 7 -9.14 -17.37 -1.67
CA ILE A 7 -7.74 -17.81 -1.75
C ILE A 7 -7.22 -17.44 -3.14
N SER A 8 -6.12 -16.71 -3.21
CA SER A 8 -5.42 -16.40 -4.47
C SER A 8 -4.55 -17.57 -4.94
N GLU A 9 -4.05 -17.53 -6.18
CA GLU A 9 -3.24 -18.60 -6.76
C GLU A 9 -1.93 -18.88 -6.01
N ASP A 10 -1.37 -17.89 -5.29
CA ASP A 10 -0.20 -18.06 -4.43
C ASP A 10 -0.53 -18.62 -3.02
N GLY A 11 -1.77 -19.02 -2.78
CA GLY A 11 -2.23 -19.60 -1.53
C GLY A 11 -2.54 -18.57 -0.43
N THR A 12 -2.35 -17.28 -0.67
CA THR A 12 -2.70 -16.23 0.30
C THR A 12 -4.19 -15.92 0.30
N HIS A 13 -4.71 -15.53 1.45
CA HIS A 13 -6.07 -15.06 1.56
C HIS A 13 -6.21 -13.65 0.98
N THR A 14 -7.33 -13.39 0.31
CA THR A 14 -7.84 -12.05 0.00
C THR A 14 -9.28 -11.92 0.45
N ILE A 15 -9.79 -10.71 0.46
CA ILE A 15 -11.16 -10.41 0.85
C ILE A 15 -11.87 -9.81 -0.38
N SER A 16 -13.10 -10.24 -0.63
CA SER A 16 -13.99 -9.60 -1.60
C SER A 16 -14.74 -8.47 -0.93
N SER A 17 -14.63 -7.26 -1.49
CA SER A 17 -15.39 -6.10 -1.05
C SER A 17 -16.80 -6.18 -1.61
N GLU A 18 -17.81 -6.34 -0.77
CA GLU A 18 -19.22 -6.28 -1.23
C GLU A 18 -19.58 -4.92 -1.83
N LYS A 19 -19.02 -3.85 -1.26
CA LYS A 19 -19.31 -2.48 -1.70
C LYS A 19 -18.86 -2.20 -3.13
N TYR A 20 -17.68 -2.72 -3.50
CA TYR A 20 -17.06 -2.43 -4.79
C TYR A 20 -17.16 -3.61 -5.77
N GLY A 21 -17.60 -4.79 -5.32
CA GLY A 21 -17.73 -5.99 -6.15
C GLY A 21 -16.39 -6.55 -6.67
N VAL A 22 -15.28 -6.19 -6.01
CA VAL A 22 -13.91 -6.59 -6.39
C VAL A 22 -13.13 -7.09 -5.18
N THR A 23 -12.03 -7.82 -5.42
CA THR A 23 -11.14 -8.30 -4.37
C THR A 23 -10.12 -7.23 -3.98
N TYR A 24 -9.69 -7.24 -2.72
CA TYR A 24 -8.65 -6.34 -2.20
C TYR A 24 -7.31 -6.56 -2.90
N HIS A 25 -6.97 -7.80 -3.22
CA HIS A 25 -5.74 -8.15 -3.93
C HIS A 25 -6.03 -8.97 -5.18
N SER A 26 -5.02 -9.08 -6.04
CA SER A 26 -5.07 -9.93 -7.22
C SER A 26 -5.33 -11.39 -6.87
N ILE A 27 -6.27 -12.03 -7.57
CA ILE A 27 -6.49 -13.48 -7.48
C ILE A 27 -5.31 -14.30 -8.01
N TYR A 28 -4.44 -13.68 -8.83
CA TYR A 28 -3.22 -14.31 -9.37
C TYR A 28 -2.04 -14.32 -8.39
N GLY A 29 -2.20 -13.76 -7.18
CA GLY A 29 -1.19 -13.77 -6.15
C GLY A 29 -1.10 -12.43 -5.42
N ALA A 30 -1.71 -12.34 -4.25
CA ALA A 30 -1.72 -11.15 -3.42
C ALA A 30 -0.28 -10.80 -2.96
N LEU A 31 0.46 -11.81 -2.54
CA LEU A 31 1.81 -11.66 -2.02
C LEU A 31 2.79 -11.22 -3.12
N ASN A 32 2.73 -11.88 -4.27
CA ASN A 32 3.59 -11.53 -5.41
C ASN A 32 3.34 -10.10 -5.91
N GLU A 33 2.07 -9.67 -5.94
CA GLU A 33 1.72 -8.29 -6.29
C GLU A 33 2.31 -7.30 -5.31
N SER A 34 2.11 -7.51 -4.00
CA SER A 34 2.63 -6.63 -2.95
C SER A 34 4.16 -6.54 -2.96
N ILE A 35 4.86 -7.67 -3.09
CA ILE A 35 6.32 -7.69 -3.17
C ILE A 35 6.83 -6.95 -4.41
N THR A 36 6.24 -7.20 -5.57
CA THR A 36 6.72 -6.62 -6.83
C THR A 36 6.45 -5.12 -6.91
N VAL A 37 5.20 -4.72 -6.62
CA VAL A 37 4.75 -3.34 -6.82
C VAL A 37 5.22 -2.43 -5.69
N PHE A 38 4.99 -2.84 -4.45
CA PHE A 38 5.16 -1.93 -3.32
C PHE A 38 6.55 -2.05 -2.69
N LEU A 39 7.01 -3.26 -2.39
CA LEU A 39 8.34 -3.40 -1.83
C LEU A 39 9.44 -3.15 -2.86
N SER A 40 9.46 -3.89 -3.98
CA SER A 40 10.60 -3.84 -4.91
C SER A 40 10.67 -2.51 -5.67
N ALA A 41 9.55 -2.07 -6.26
CA ALA A 41 9.55 -0.83 -7.04
C ALA A 41 9.44 0.44 -6.18
N GLY A 42 8.96 0.34 -4.93
CA GLY A 42 8.81 1.44 -3.99
C GLY A 42 9.91 1.50 -2.93
N LEU A 43 9.77 0.70 -1.85
CA LEU A 43 10.70 0.75 -0.72
C LEU A 43 12.14 0.44 -1.11
N GLN A 44 12.38 -0.70 -1.76
CA GLN A 44 13.74 -1.13 -2.12
C GLN A 44 14.40 -0.16 -3.11
N TYR A 45 13.62 0.49 -3.98
CA TYR A 45 14.13 1.55 -4.85
C TYR A 45 14.77 2.69 -4.04
N GLN A 46 14.15 3.13 -2.92
CA GLN A 46 14.71 4.16 -2.06
C GLN A 46 15.90 3.67 -1.23
N VAL A 47 15.84 2.42 -0.75
CA VAL A 47 16.93 1.79 0.00
C VAL A 47 18.19 1.64 -0.85
N LEU A 48 18.05 1.23 -2.12
CA LEU A 48 19.17 1.12 -3.07
C LEU A 48 19.80 2.48 -3.40
N ARG A 49 19.09 3.59 -3.16
CA ARG A 49 19.59 4.96 -3.25
C ARG A 49 20.22 5.48 -1.95
N GLY A 50 20.40 4.58 -0.97
CA GLY A 50 21.10 4.86 0.29
C GLY A 50 20.19 5.31 1.44
N LYS A 51 18.86 5.34 1.27
CA LYS A 51 17.95 5.71 2.37
C LYS A 51 17.83 4.60 3.39
N LYS A 52 17.95 4.94 4.67
CA LYS A 52 17.65 4.08 5.83
C LYS A 52 16.45 4.57 6.62
N ASP A 53 16.19 5.87 6.55
CA ASP A 53 15.00 6.52 7.12
C ASP A 53 14.02 6.77 5.97
N VAL A 54 12.91 6.03 5.94
CA VAL A 54 11.95 6.08 4.83
C VAL A 54 10.55 6.38 5.36
N SER A 55 9.96 7.46 4.86
CA SER A 55 8.57 7.78 5.11
C SER A 55 7.68 7.29 3.97
N ILE A 56 6.67 6.49 4.32
CA ILE A 56 5.75 5.86 3.38
C ILE A 56 4.33 6.37 3.64
N PHE A 57 3.62 6.73 2.57
CA PHE A 57 2.19 6.95 2.60
C PHE A 57 1.49 5.85 1.80
N GLU A 58 0.54 5.16 2.41
CA GLU A 58 -0.29 4.18 1.74
C GLU A 58 -1.72 4.68 1.57
N MET A 59 -2.19 4.66 0.34
CA MET A 59 -3.60 4.85 0.03
C MET A 59 -4.27 3.47 -0.07
N GLY A 60 -5.19 3.20 0.88
CA GLY A 60 -5.84 1.90 1.01
C GLY A 60 -5.04 0.91 1.85
N LEU A 61 -5.17 0.97 3.20
CA LEU A 61 -4.56 -0.03 4.08
C LEU A 61 -5.10 -1.44 3.82
N GLY A 62 -6.39 -1.52 3.53
CA GLY A 62 -7.07 -2.78 3.20
C GLY A 62 -6.82 -3.87 4.24
N THR A 63 -6.24 -4.98 3.78
CA THR A 63 -5.90 -6.13 4.63
C THR A 63 -4.62 -5.95 5.45
N GLY A 64 -3.85 -4.88 5.23
CA GLY A 64 -2.59 -4.60 5.90
C GLY A 64 -1.39 -5.41 5.38
N LEU A 65 -1.51 -6.09 4.23
CA LEU A 65 -0.44 -6.93 3.69
C LEU A 65 0.81 -6.12 3.34
N ASN A 66 0.66 -4.96 2.69
CA ASN A 66 1.79 -4.10 2.32
C ASN A 66 2.52 -3.58 3.58
N ALA A 67 1.76 -3.21 4.63
CA ALA A 67 2.32 -2.78 5.90
C ALA A 67 3.06 -3.92 6.60
N LEU A 68 2.49 -5.14 6.65
CA LEU A 68 3.14 -6.32 7.22
C LEU A 68 4.47 -6.64 6.52
N LEU A 69 4.48 -6.68 5.19
CA LEU A 69 5.69 -6.91 4.41
C LEU A 69 6.73 -5.81 4.63
N THR A 70 6.28 -4.56 4.79
CA THR A 70 7.18 -3.44 5.09
C THR A 70 7.78 -3.56 6.49
N ILE A 71 7.04 -4.06 7.50
CA ILE A 71 7.60 -4.37 8.84
C ILE A 71 8.70 -5.42 8.73
N MET A 72 8.48 -6.50 7.97
CA MET A 72 9.48 -7.54 7.76
C MET A 72 10.77 -6.99 7.14
N GLU A 73 10.65 -6.15 6.12
CA GLU A 73 11.81 -5.49 5.48
C GLU A 73 12.51 -4.51 6.45
N ALA A 74 11.71 -3.76 7.24
CA ALA A 74 12.24 -2.83 8.23
C ALA A 74 13.11 -3.56 9.27
N GLU A 75 12.65 -4.68 9.81
CA GLU A 75 13.39 -5.50 10.76
C GLU A 75 14.62 -6.15 10.12
N ARG A 76 14.45 -6.76 8.94
CA ARG A 76 15.52 -7.45 8.22
C ARG A 76 16.70 -6.56 7.89
N TYR A 77 16.44 -5.33 7.45
CA TYR A 77 17.47 -4.38 6.99
C TYR A 77 17.73 -3.23 7.96
N ARG A 78 17.08 -3.25 9.14
CA ARG A 78 17.17 -2.18 10.16
C ARG A 78 16.89 -0.81 9.58
N LEU A 79 15.75 -0.71 8.86
CA LEU A 79 15.28 0.54 8.26
C LEU A 79 14.35 1.25 9.25
N ASN A 80 14.52 2.55 9.46
CA ASN A 80 13.59 3.34 10.24
C ASN A 80 12.41 3.74 9.35
N ILE A 81 11.29 3.06 9.49
CA ILE A 81 10.08 3.30 8.70
C ILE A 81 9.09 4.15 9.48
N ARG A 82 8.61 5.23 8.86
CA ARG A 82 7.42 5.95 9.28
C ARG A 82 6.32 5.70 8.27
N TYR A 83 5.34 4.91 8.67
CA TYR A 83 4.27 4.44 7.79
C TYR A 83 2.96 5.13 8.13
N HIS A 84 2.38 5.83 7.16
CA HIS A 84 1.11 6.50 7.29
C HIS A 84 0.13 5.91 6.29
N ALA A 85 -0.96 5.31 6.76
CA ALA A 85 -2.00 4.77 5.91
C ALA A 85 -3.30 5.56 6.04
N ILE A 86 -4.03 5.70 4.93
CA ILE A 86 -5.42 6.16 4.93
C ILE A 86 -6.34 5.05 4.46
N GLU A 87 -7.45 4.83 5.19
CA GLU A 87 -8.44 3.80 4.87
C GLU A 87 -9.85 4.31 5.15
N LEU A 88 -10.72 4.17 4.16
CA LEU A 88 -12.11 4.60 4.28
C LEU A 88 -13.01 3.54 4.94
N HIS A 89 -12.70 2.26 4.70
CA HIS A 89 -13.47 1.11 5.17
C HIS A 89 -12.57 0.08 5.84
N PRO A 90 -11.99 0.39 7.03
CA PRO A 90 -11.08 -0.52 7.70
C PRO A 90 -11.74 -1.86 7.98
N ILE A 91 -11.03 -2.95 7.72
CA ILE A 91 -11.45 -4.27 8.17
C ILE A 91 -11.32 -4.36 9.69
N THR A 92 -12.10 -5.23 10.29
CA THR A 92 -12.03 -5.49 11.73
C THR A 92 -10.77 -6.26 12.11
N VAL A 93 -10.34 -6.16 13.38
CA VAL A 93 -9.22 -6.96 13.90
C VAL A 93 -9.50 -8.47 13.73
N SER A 94 -10.76 -8.91 13.90
CA SER A 94 -11.15 -10.30 13.70
C SER A 94 -11.03 -10.76 12.25
N GLU A 95 -11.41 -9.91 11.28
CA GLU A 95 -11.21 -10.21 9.85
C GLU A 95 -9.73 -10.32 9.54
N ALA A 96 -8.90 -9.38 10.00
CA ALA A 96 -7.45 -9.42 9.82
C ALA A 96 -6.83 -10.68 10.41
N ALA A 97 -7.19 -11.06 11.63
CA ALA A 97 -6.70 -12.27 12.30
C ALA A 97 -7.09 -13.57 11.58
N SER A 98 -8.16 -13.53 10.77
CA SER A 98 -8.59 -14.69 9.99
C SER A 98 -7.76 -14.90 8.71
N LEU A 99 -6.90 -13.94 8.32
CA LEU A 99 -6.04 -14.03 7.15
C LEU A 99 -4.82 -14.92 7.44
N ASN A 100 -4.34 -15.61 6.42
CA ASN A 100 -3.23 -16.56 6.57
C ASN A 100 -1.85 -15.97 6.29
N PHE A 101 -1.71 -14.65 6.21
CA PHE A 101 -0.47 -13.98 5.81
C PHE A 101 0.73 -14.38 6.66
N LEU A 102 0.57 -14.33 7.99
CA LEU A 102 1.64 -14.70 8.92
C LEU A 102 2.15 -16.12 8.73
N LYS A 103 1.24 -17.06 8.47
CA LYS A 103 1.59 -18.45 8.19
C LYS A 103 2.28 -18.59 6.82
N GLN A 104 1.77 -17.95 5.79
CA GLN A 104 2.34 -18.02 4.44
C GLN A 104 3.72 -17.38 4.34
N LEU A 105 3.99 -16.38 5.19
CA LEU A 105 5.26 -15.65 5.25
C LEU A 105 6.25 -16.21 6.29
N ASP A 106 5.90 -17.28 7.01
CA ASP A 106 6.67 -17.77 8.18
C ASP A 106 6.97 -16.64 9.19
N ALA A 107 6.01 -15.77 9.39
CA ALA A 107 6.12 -14.54 10.17
C ALA A 107 5.22 -14.53 11.41
N CYS A 108 4.95 -15.70 12.02
CA CYS A 108 4.09 -15.80 13.21
C CYS A 108 4.59 -14.99 14.41
N HIS A 109 5.88 -14.70 14.47
CA HIS A 109 6.49 -13.82 15.48
C HIS A 109 5.98 -12.36 15.38
N LEU A 110 5.40 -11.94 14.25
CA LEU A 110 4.82 -10.62 14.03
C LEU A 110 3.30 -10.55 14.32
N GLU A 111 2.71 -11.58 14.92
CA GLU A 111 1.26 -11.63 15.18
C GLU A 111 0.78 -10.40 15.98
N SER A 112 1.50 -10.04 17.05
CA SER A 112 1.17 -8.87 17.85
C SER A 112 1.28 -7.57 17.05
N SER A 113 2.33 -7.42 16.25
CA SER A 113 2.54 -6.25 15.38
C SER A 113 1.44 -6.12 14.33
N PHE A 114 1.07 -7.23 13.70
CA PHE A 114 -0.01 -7.25 12.69
C PHE A 114 -1.37 -6.94 13.31
N ALA A 115 -1.69 -7.50 14.47
CA ALA A 115 -2.91 -7.17 15.20
C ALA A 115 -2.96 -5.68 15.57
N LEU A 116 -1.83 -5.11 16.00
CA LEU A 116 -1.72 -3.70 16.36
C LEU A 116 -1.96 -2.75 15.17
N LEU A 117 -1.57 -3.10 13.94
CA LEU A 117 -1.89 -2.30 12.74
C LEU A 117 -3.39 -2.07 12.61
N HIS A 118 -4.20 -3.11 12.83
CA HIS A 118 -5.66 -3.02 12.72
C HIS A 118 -6.32 -2.42 13.97
N ALA A 119 -5.78 -2.72 15.16
CA ALA A 119 -6.31 -2.22 16.44
C ALA A 119 -5.91 -0.78 16.75
N SER A 120 -4.86 -0.23 16.10
CA SER A 120 -4.37 1.13 16.38
C SER A 120 -5.49 2.16 16.24
N PRO A 121 -5.64 3.08 17.21
CA PRO A 121 -6.61 4.14 17.11
C PRO A 121 -6.30 5.07 15.95
N PRO A 122 -7.31 5.60 15.23
CA PRO A 122 -7.09 6.54 14.14
C PRO A 122 -6.44 7.83 14.65
N HIS A 123 -5.63 8.45 13.80
CA HIS A 123 -4.95 9.72 14.04
C HIS A 123 -3.93 9.74 15.18
N LEU A 124 -3.53 8.57 15.70
CA LEU A 124 -2.48 8.42 16.70
C LEU A 124 -1.31 7.63 16.11
N GLU A 125 -0.10 8.23 16.15
CA GLU A 125 1.12 7.51 15.75
C GLU A 125 1.50 6.51 16.83
N MET A 126 1.68 5.24 16.45
CA MET A 126 2.03 4.13 17.31
C MET A 126 3.39 3.55 16.90
N GLU A 127 4.20 3.16 17.88
CA GLU A 127 5.38 2.34 17.63
C GLU A 127 4.93 0.86 17.58
N ILE A 128 5.04 0.26 16.39
CA ILE A 128 4.65 -1.14 16.15
C ILE A 128 5.84 -2.07 16.41
N SER A 129 7.05 -1.62 16.04
CA SER A 129 8.33 -2.26 16.35
C SER A 129 9.42 -1.20 16.47
N PRO A 130 10.63 -1.55 16.93
CA PRO A 130 11.74 -0.59 17.05
C PRO A 130 12.11 0.11 15.73
N TYR A 131 11.71 -0.46 14.62
CA TYR A 131 12.00 0.04 13.27
C TYR A 131 10.77 0.55 12.51
N PHE A 132 9.56 0.50 13.13
CA PHE A 132 8.33 0.80 12.42
C PHE A 132 7.37 1.62 13.27
N ARG A 133 7.13 2.87 12.87
CA ARG A 133 6.09 3.75 13.40
C ARG A 133 4.93 3.81 12.44
N PHE A 134 3.72 3.73 12.95
CA PHE A 134 2.51 3.61 12.18
C PHE A 134 1.48 4.67 12.58
N LEU A 135 0.91 5.35 11.59
CA LEU A 135 -0.22 6.25 11.73
C LEU A 135 -1.34 5.81 10.80
N LYS A 136 -2.49 5.47 11.35
CA LYS A 136 -3.69 5.15 10.58
C LYS A 136 -4.66 6.33 10.59
N ASN A 137 -5.04 6.81 9.42
CA ASN A 137 -6.17 7.72 9.26
C ASN A 137 -7.38 6.96 8.77
N HIS A 138 -8.48 7.06 9.51
CA HIS A 138 -9.78 6.62 9.03
C HIS A 138 -10.42 7.80 8.29
N GLY A 139 -10.56 7.71 6.98
CA GLY A 139 -11.10 8.81 6.18
C GLY A 139 -10.98 8.61 4.68
N ASP A 140 -11.63 9.50 3.96
CA ASP A 140 -11.60 9.56 2.50
C ASP A 140 -10.37 10.36 2.02
N LEU A 141 -9.60 9.78 1.09
CA LEU A 141 -8.45 10.44 0.48
C LEU A 141 -8.83 11.80 -0.14
N LEU A 142 -10.02 11.93 -0.70
CA LEU A 142 -10.43 13.16 -1.39
C LEU A 142 -10.59 14.33 -0.44
N THR A 143 -11.09 14.08 0.76
CA THR A 143 -11.46 15.11 1.74
C THR A 143 -10.49 15.23 2.91
N THR A 144 -9.78 14.15 3.23
CA THR A 144 -8.85 14.14 4.38
C THR A 144 -7.54 14.85 4.02
N PRO A 145 -7.11 15.87 4.80
CA PRO A 145 -5.80 16.48 4.64
C PRO A 145 -4.68 15.50 5.00
N ILE A 146 -3.71 15.33 4.10
CA ILE A 146 -2.53 14.53 4.36
C ILE A 146 -1.41 15.46 4.82
N LYS A 147 -0.92 15.25 6.04
CA LYS A 147 0.18 16.03 6.63
C LYS A 147 1.51 15.29 6.45
N GLY A 148 2.57 16.05 6.19
CA GLY A 148 3.92 15.51 6.05
C GLY A 148 4.37 15.38 4.61
N LYS A 149 5.58 14.85 4.47
CA LYS A 149 6.23 14.53 3.20
C LYS A 149 6.73 13.10 3.23
N TYR A 150 6.66 12.43 2.09
CA TYR A 150 6.93 11.02 1.99
C TYR A 150 7.97 10.72 0.91
N ASP A 151 8.70 9.64 1.11
CA ASP A 151 9.66 9.15 0.13
C ASP A 151 9.03 8.15 -0.83
N VAL A 152 7.98 7.49 -0.35
CA VAL A 152 7.23 6.51 -1.14
C VAL A 152 5.74 6.71 -0.92
N VAL A 153 4.98 6.66 -2.00
CA VAL A 153 3.52 6.50 -1.98
C VAL A 153 3.20 5.10 -2.52
N TYR A 154 2.61 4.26 -1.68
CA TYR A 154 1.94 3.04 -2.09
C TYR A 154 0.51 3.40 -2.51
N TYR A 155 0.27 3.43 -3.81
CA TYR A 155 -1.05 3.81 -4.34
C TYR A 155 -1.86 2.55 -4.66
N ASP A 156 -2.53 2.01 -3.61
CA ASP A 156 -3.22 0.72 -3.63
C ASP A 156 -4.76 0.87 -3.56
N ALA A 157 -5.29 1.83 -4.30
CA ALA A 157 -6.73 2.00 -4.49
C ALA A 157 -7.32 0.86 -5.33
N PHE A 158 -8.61 0.58 -5.18
CA PHE A 158 -9.31 -0.29 -6.13
C PHE A 158 -9.21 0.26 -7.57
N ALA A 159 -9.30 -0.65 -8.55
CA ALA A 159 -9.09 -0.30 -9.94
C ALA A 159 -9.94 0.90 -10.39
N PRO A 160 -9.49 1.68 -11.41
CA PRO A 160 -10.23 2.82 -11.95
C PRO A 160 -11.65 2.51 -12.41
N THR A 161 -11.98 1.25 -12.61
CA THR A 161 -13.36 0.80 -12.93
C THR A 161 -14.26 0.69 -11.71
N ALA A 162 -13.69 0.65 -10.50
CA ALA A 162 -14.42 0.54 -9.25
C ALA A 162 -14.39 1.84 -8.40
N GLN A 163 -13.34 2.65 -8.55
CA GLN A 163 -13.15 3.92 -7.82
C GLN A 163 -12.55 4.98 -8.76
N GLU A 164 -13.26 5.37 -9.83
CA GLU A 164 -12.75 6.28 -10.85
C GLU A 164 -12.29 7.62 -10.27
N GLU A 165 -12.97 8.11 -9.25
CA GLU A 165 -12.71 9.38 -8.56
C GLU A 165 -11.32 9.48 -7.94
N LEU A 166 -10.67 8.37 -7.65
CA LEU A 166 -9.33 8.33 -7.07
C LEU A 166 -8.20 8.40 -8.12
N TRP A 167 -8.53 8.30 -9.40
CA TRP A 167 -7.54 8.21 -10.48
C TRP A 167 -7.47 9.46 -11.36
N THR A 168 -7.96 10.58 -10.85
CA THR A 168 -8.03 11.87 -11.55
C THR A 168 -6.69 12.64 -11.49
N PRO A 169 -6.47 13.62 -12.39
CA PRO A 169 -5.30 14.49 -12.34
C PRO A 169 -5.14 15.21 -10.99
N GLU A 170 -6.24 15.69 -10.40
CA GLU A 170 -6.26 16.43 -9.13
C GLU A 170 -5.76 15.57 -7.97
N VAL A 171 -6.13 14.29 -7.96
CA VAL A 171 -5.63 13.35 -6.96
C VAL A 171 -4.14 13.07 -7.18
N MET A 172 -3.69 12.97 -8.42
CA MET A 172 -2.26 12.79 -8.72
C MET A 172 -1.43 14.04 -8.36
N GLU A 173 -1.97 15.23 -8.53
CA GLU A 173 -1.36 16.49 -8.03
C GLU A 173 -1.23 16.48 -6.50
N LYS A 174 -2.27 16.01 -5.78
CA LYS A 174 -2.22 15.82 -4.32
C LYS A 174 -1.10 14.85 -3.94
N MET A 175 -0.95 13.72 -4.65
CA MET A 175 0.12 12.74 -4.41
C MET A 175 1.50 13.33 -4.72
N TYR A 176 1.64 14.08 -5.82
CA TYR A 176 2.86 14.80 -6.15
C TYR A 176 3.23 15.80 -5.02
N GLY A 177 2.23 16.52 -4.52
CA GLY A 177 2.39 17.50 -3.45
C GLY A 177 2.95 16.93 -2.16
N ILE A 178 2.60 15.71 -1.79
CA ILE A 178 3.06 15.06 -0.55
C ILE A 178 4.40 14.34 -0.68
N LEU A 179 4.92 14.11 -1.88
CA LEU A 179 6.22 13.47 -2.06
C LEU A 179 7.39 14.45 -1.84
N ASN A 180 8.48 13.92 -1.30
CA ASN A 180 9.79 14.54 -1.31
C ASN A 180 10.38 14.55 -2.74
N GLU A 181 11.34 15.42 -3.01
CA GLU A 181 12.12 15.36 -4.26
C GLU A 181 12.85 14.00 -4.38
N GLY A 182 12.74 13.36 -5.55
CA GLY A 182 13.22 12.00 -5.76
C GLY A 182 12.36 10.91 -5.10
N GLY A 183 11.24 11.29 -4.48
CA GLY A 183 10.24 10.36 -3.98
C GLY A 183 9.48 9.67 -5.10
N VAL A 184 8.86 8.52 -4.81
CA VAL A 184 8.18 7.71 -5.83
C VAL A 184 6.76 7.34 -5.41
N LEU A 185 5.88 7.31 -6.40
CA LEU A 185 4.57 6.68 -6.31
C LEU A 185 4.62 5.37 -7.09
N VAL A 186 4.16 4.28 -6.47
CA VAL A 186 4.06 2.97 -7.10
C VAL A 186 2.64 2.45 -7.07
N SER A 187 2.21 1.82 -8.16
CA SER A 187 0.88 1.23 -8.29
C SER A 187 0.90 0.08 -9.29
N TYR A 188 0.06 -0.90 -9.03
CA TYR A 188 -0.19 -2.01 -9.96
C TYR A 188 -0.89 -1.57 -11.25
N CYS A 189 -1.50 -0.39 -11.26
CA CYS A 189 -2.27 0.12 -12.38
C CYS A 189 -1.37 0.61 -13.52
N ALA A 190 -1.60 0.10 -14.74
CA ALA A 190 -0.86 0.50 -15.94
C ALA A 190 -1.72 1.22 -16.98
N LYS A 191 -2.98 1.62 -16.62
CA LYS A 191 -3.90 2.28 -17.55
C LYS A 191 -3.33 3.59 -18.11
N GLY A 192 -3.54 3.82 -19.42
CA GLY A 192 -3.05 5.02 -20.09
C GLY A 192 -3.62 6.33 -19.51
N SER A 193 -4.88 6.32 -19.03
CA SER A 193 -5.49 7.46 -18.33
C SER A 193 -4.72 7.82 -17.06
N PHE A 194 -4.40 6.83 -16.23
CA PHE A 194 -3.62 7.01 -15.02
C PHE A 194 -2.20 7.55 -15.30
N LYS A 195 -1.51 6.95 -16.28
CA LYS A 195 -0.17 7.44 -16.70
C LYS A 195 -0.22 8.89 -17.21
N ARG A 196 -1.31 9.30 -17.89
CA ARG A 196 -1.49 10.71 -18.32
C ARG A 196 -1.74 11.63 -17.13
N ALA A 197 -2.60 11.22 -16.18
CA ALA A 197 -2.85 11.98 -14.95
C ALA A 197 -1.58 12.19 -14.13
N LEU A 198 -0.73 11.18 -13.99
CA LEU A 198 0.58 11.31 -13.34
C LEU A 198 1.49 12.30 -14.07
N LYS A 199 1.56 12.22 -15.40
CA LYS A 199 2.38 13.15 -16.20
C LYS A 199 1.88 14.59 -16.09
N SER A 200 0.56 14.81 -16.11
CA SER A 200 0.00 16.16 -15.94
C SER A 200 0.29 16.76 -14.57
N ALA A 201 0.38 15.92 -13.53
CA ALA A 201 0.78 16.34 -12.18
C ALA A 201 2.29 16.60 -12.02
N GLY A 202 3.10 16.36 -13.06
CA GLY A 202 4.54 16.63 -13.06
C GLY A 202 5.45 15.41 -12.84
N PHE A 203 4.90 14.22 -12.68
CA PHE A 203 5.71 13.01 -12.50
C PHE A 203 6.46 12.58 -13.76
N LYS A 204 7.72 12.11 -13.57
CA LYS A 204 8.38 11.25 -14.53
C LYS A 204 7.84 9.82 -14.38
N VAL A 205 7.11 9.33 -15.40
CA VAL A 205 6.41 8.05 -15.35
C VAL A 205 7.22 6.95 -16.01
N GLU A 206 7.42 5.86 -15.31
CA GLU A 206 8.09 4.65 -15.76
C GLU A 206 7.10 3.49 -15.84
N ALA A 207 7.14 2.73 -16.94
CA ALA A 207 6.45 1.44 -17.05
C ALA A 207 7.45 0.34 -16.68
N LEU A 208 7.13 -0.42 -15.64
CA LEU A 208 7.94 -1.54 -15.16
C LEU A 208 7.23 -2.87 -15.46
N PRO A 209 7.98 -4.00 -15.55
CA PRO A 209 7.35 -5.30 -15.63
C PRO A 209 6.37 -5.52 -14.47
N GLY A 210 5.16 -5.97 -14.77
CA GLY A 210 4.12 -6.21 -13.78
C GLY A 210 4.31 -7.51 -12.99
N PRO A 211 3.57 -7.68 -11.88
CA PRO A 211 3.49 -8.94 -11.17
C PRO A 211 2.76 -10.01 -12.04
N PRO A 212 2.76 -11.29 -11.61
CA PRO A 212 2.03 -12.35 -12.29
C PRO A 212 0.59 -11.93 -12.65
N GLY A 213 0.17 -12.23 -13.87
CA GLY A 213 -1.14 -11.83 -14.41
C GLY A 213 -1.22 -10.39 -14.94
N LYS A 214 -0.17 -9.57 -14.80
CA LYS A 214 -0.12 -8.20 -15.32
C LYS A 214 1.14 -7.98 -16.14
N ARG A 215 0.99 -7.43 -17.36
CA ARG A 215 2.13 -7.13 -18.24
C ARG A 215 3.01 -6.01 -17.70
N GLU A 216 2.39 -5.00 -17.12
CA GLU A 216 3.05 -3.78 -16.66
C GLU A 216 2.48 -3.30 -15.34
N MET A 217 3.31 -2.57 -14.60
CA MET A 217 2.93 -1.73 -13.47
C MET A 217 3.54 -0.33 -13.62
N THR A 218 3.19 0.60 -12.74
CA THR A 218 3.65 1.99 -12.86
C THR A 218 4.47 2.40 -11.65
N ARG A 219 5.65 3.00 -11.91
CA ARG A 219 6.37 3.85 -10.98
C ARG A 219 6.40 5.27 -11.51
N ALA A 220 6.11 6.25 -10.65
CA ALA A 220 6.15 7.66 -10.97
C ALA A 220 7.09 8.38 -10.01
N ILE A 221 8.05 9.14 -10.53
CA ILE A 221 9.12 9.80 -9.76
C ILE A 221 8.85 11.31 -9.77
N LYS A 222 8.92 11.91 -8.60
CA LYS A 222 8.89 13.36 -8.44
C LYS A 222 10.24 14.00 -8.73
#